data_d2933faba8c1e841233befd9622d5d87
#
_entry.id   d2933faba8c1e841233befd9622d5d87
#
_cell.length_a   1.000
_cell.length_b   1.000
_cell.length_c   1.000
_cell.angle_alpha   90.00
_cell.angle_beta   90.00
_cell.angle_gamma   90.00
#
_symmetry.space_group_name_H-M   'P 1'
#
loop_
_entity.id
_entity.type
_entity.pdbx_description
1 polymer ?
#
loop_
_entity_poly.entity_id
_entity_poly.type
_entity_poly.pdbx_seq_one_letter_code
_entity_poly.pdbx_strand_id
1 'polypeptide(L)'
;MDKKDIYEHLAKIYLDASSKKKKRNKSYPKLFKNLFIVSIFLMIGLTTTLFSSALKKQNMNSETALILQNDSAKINFNFDPAKKEIYSLNLNRLNLNHYKTLAFSLRNMGPKEKITLRVEFTNAFKEKSEVYLRNIPSNWQDFKVKLSEFKNVNDWSEITSLSFCVEEWNVSGKKGVVFIDNVRLLKA
;
A
#
# COMPACT_ATOMS: atom_id res chain seq x y z
N MET A 1 -5.26 -13.49 -93.96
CA MET A 1 -5.62 -12.85 -92.70
C MET A 1 -5.57 -11.35 -92.97
N ASP A 2 -6.74 -10.73 -93.05
CA ASP A 2 -6.85 -9.34 -93.43
C ASP A 2 -6.43 -8.43 -92.29
N LYS A 3 -5.77 -7.28 -92.66
CA LYS A 3 -5.31 -6.32 -91.63
C LYS A 3 -6.43 -5.85 -90.70
N LYS A 4 -7.64 -5.88 -91.18
CA LYS A 4 -8.85 -5.54 -90.42
C LYS A 4 -9.13 -6.50 -89.28
N ASP A 5 -8.93 -7.79 -89.46
CA ASP A 5 -9.16 -8.81 -88.47
C ASP A 5 -8.18 -8.73 -87.30
N ILE A 6 -6.93 -8.28 -87.58
CA ILE A 6 -5.90 -8.07 -86.57
C ILE A 6 -6.24 -6.86 -85.69
N TYR A 7 -6.76 -5.81 -86.23
CA TYR A 7 -7.15 -4.62 -85.43
C TYR A 7 -8.40 -4.88 -84.58
N GLU A 8 -9.37 -5.64 -85.07
CA GLU A 8 -10.53 -6.05 -84.30
C GLU A 8 -10.13 -6.97 -83.10
N HIS A 9 -9.20 -7.86 -83.35
CA HIS A 9 -8.72 -8.75 -82.27
C HIS A 9 -7.93 -7.98 -81.23
N LEU A 10 -7.07 -7.02 -81.60
CA LEU A 10 -6.36 -6.16 -80.67
C LEU A 10 -7.31 -5.25 -79.87
N ALA A 11 -8.30 -4.65 -80.56
CA ALA A 11 -9.31 -3.84 -79.87
C ALA A 11 -10.11 -4.63 -78.83
N LYS A 12 -10.46 -5.88 -79.15
CA LYS A 12 -11.18 -6.75 -78.19
C LYS A 12 -10.35 -7.11 -77.01
N ILE A 13 -9.06 -7.40 -77.20
CA ILE A 13 -8.13 -7.68 -76.04
C ILE A 13 -7.95 -6.44 -75.19
N TYR A 14 -7.83 -5.24 -75.77
CA TYR A 14 -7.67 -3.98 -75.04
C TYR A 14 -8.93 -3.62 -74.23
N LEU A 15 -10.13 -3.83 -74.84
CA LEU A 15 -11.40 -3.60 -74.14
C LEU A 15 -11.60 -4.59 -73.00
N ASP A 16 -11.23 -5.87 -73.17
CA ASP A 16 -11.34 -6.87 -72.16
C ASP A 16 -10.34 -6.66 -70.98
N ALA A 17 -9.13 -6.19 -71.26
CA ALA A 17 -8.14 -5.81 -70.27
C ALA A 17 -8.55 -4.53 -69.50
N SER A 18 -9.20 -3.57 -70.19
CA SER A 18 -9.69 -2.34 -69.54
C SER A 18 -10.90 -2.59 -68.66
N SER A 19 -11.81 -3.53 -69.06
CA SER A 19 -12.98 -3.87 -68.25
C SER A 19 -12.62 -4.66 -66.99
N LYS A 20 -11.57 -5.50 -67.05
CA LYS A 20 -11.06 -6.21 -65.86
C LYS A 20 -10.39 -5.30 -64.81
N LYS A 21 -9.82 -4.16 -65.22
CA LYS A 21 -9.18 -3.20 -64.32
C LYS A 21 -10.20 -2.42 -63.48
N LYS A 22 -11.43 -2.28 -63.93
CA LYS A 22 -12.49 -1.50 -63.26
C LYS A 22 -13.26 -2.26 -62.16
N LYS A 23 -13.04 -3.57 -62.01
CA LYS A 23 -13.78 -4.44 -61.06
C LYS A 23 -13.06 -4.69 -59.73
N ARG A 24 -12.02 -3.95 -59.37
CA ARG A 24 -11.25 -4.17 -58.10
C ARG A 24 -11.38 -3.07 -57.08
N ASN A 25 -12.49 -2.33 -57.07
CA ASN A 25 -12.90 -1.63 -55.83
C ASN A 25 -13.85 -2.57 -55.04
N LYS A 26 -13.28 -3.52 -54.32
CA LYS A 26 -14.01 -4.20 -53.25
C LYS A 26 -14.32 -3.15 -52.20
N SER A 27 -15.45 -2.50 -52.33
CA SER A 27 -16.10 -1.83 -51.22
C SER A 27 -16.23 -2.86 -50.12
N TYR A 28 -15.50 -2.67 -49.02
CA TYR A 28 -15.68 -3.50 -47.82
C TYR A 28 -17.16 -3.45 -47.47
N PRO A 29 -17.84 -4.61 -47.34
CA PRO A 29 -19.27 -4.61 -47.09
C PRO A 29 -19.53 -3.77 -45.83
N LYS A 30 -20.59 -2.96 -45.86
CA LYS A 30 -20.99 -2.02 -44.76
C LYS A 30 -21.01 -2.73 -43.39
N LEU A 31 -21.21 -4.05 -43.37
CA LEU A 31 -21.10 -4.92 -42.23
C LEU A 31 -19.71 -4.88 -41.54
N PHE A 32 -18.60 -4.87 -42.29
CA PHE A 32 -17.26 -4.80 -41.71
C PHE A 32 -16.96 -3.45 -41.04
N LYS A 33 -17.49 -2.36 -41.60
CA LYS A 33 -17.36 -1.02 -41.04
C LYS A 33 -18.10 -0.91 -39.71
N ASN A 34 -19.32 -1.46 -39.64
CA ASN A 34 -20.12 -1.48 -38.40
C ASN A 34 -19.49 -2.39 -37.36
N LEU A 35 -18.96 -3.55 -37.74
CA LEU A 35 -18.28 -4.47 -36.82
C LEU A 35 -17.03 -3.85 -36.20
N PHE A 36 -16.27 -3.07 -36.98
CA PHE A 36 -15.08 -2.36 -36.53
C PHE A 36 -15.43 -1.25 -35.49
N ILE A 37 -16.51 -0.50 -35.74
CA ILE A 37 -17.01 0.54 -34.84
C ILE A 37 -17.47 -0.11 -33.51
N VAL A 38 -18.22 -1.19 -33.55
CA VAL A 38 -18.67 -1.92 -32.35
C VAL A 38 -17.47 -2.47 -31.57
N SER A 39 -16.44 -2.99 -32.24
CA SER A 39 -15.21 -3.47 -31.59
C SER A 39 -14.47 -2.35 -30.84
N ILE A 40 -14.41 -1.15 -31.41
CA ILE A 40 -13.78 0.02 -30.74
C ILE A 40 -14.56 0.40 -29.48
N PHE A 41 -15.90 0.46 -29.56
CA PHE A 41 -16.73 0.77 -28.40
C PHE A 41 -16.61 -0.29 -27.29
N LEU A 42 -16.50 -1.58 -27.64
CA LEU A 42 -16.26 -2.67 -26.69
C LEU A 42 -14.89 -2.53 -26.01
N MET A 43 -13.85 -2.19 -26.77
CA MET A 43 -12.51 -1.96 -26.22
C MET A 43 -12.48 -0.76 -25.27
N ILE A 44 -13.13 0.34 -25.63
CA ILE A 44 -13.22 1.53 -24.77
C ILE A 44 -14.03 1.20 -23.50
N GLY A 45 -15.13 0.47 -23.62
CA GLY A 45 -15.93 0.03 -22.47
C GLY A 45 -15.14 -0.89 -21.52
N LEU A 46 -14.37 -1.84 -22.04
CA LEU A 46 -13.51 -2.72 -21.26
C LEU A 46 -12.37 -1.97 -20.56
N THR A 47 -11.72 -1.04 -21.25
CA THR A 47 -10.63 -0.26 -20.67
C THR A 47 -11.13 0.69 -19.58
N THR A 48 -12.30 1.32 -19.75
CA THR A 48 -12.89 2.19 -18.71
C THR A 48 -13.35 1.41 -17.49
N THR A 49 -13.90 0.20 -17.62
CA THR A 49 -14.27 -0.65 -16.49
C THR A 49 -13.06 -1.19 -15.74
N LEU A 50 -11.99 -1.59 -16.43
CA LEU A 50 -10.74 -2.02 -15.80
C LEU A 50 -10.04 -0.85 -15.09
N PHE A 51 -10.04 0.33 -15.68
CA PHE A 51 -9.43 1.52 -15.10
C PHE A 51 -10.23 2.02 -13.88
N SER A 52 -11.57 2.01 -13.94
CA SER A 52 -12.41 2.39 -12.80
C SER A 52 -12.35 1.38 -11.66
N SER A 53 -12.17 0.08 -11.93
CA SER A 53 -11.95 -0.92 -10.89
C SER A 53 -10.57 -0.83 -10.25
N ALA A 54 -9.54 -0.43 -11.00
CA ALA A 54 -8.20 -0.15 -10.47
C ALA A 54 -8.19 1.12 -9.59
N LEU A 55 -8.92 2.18 -10.00
CA LEU A 55 -9.10 3.40 -9.20
C LEU A 55 -9.96 3.18 -7.94
N LYS A 56 -10.94 2.28 -7.98
CA LYS A 56 -11.77 1.93 -6.82
C LYS A 56 -10.99 1.19 -5.72
N LYS A 57 -9.84 0.59 -6.05
CA LYS A 57 -8.94 -0.05 -5.08
C LYS A 57 -8.07 0.94 -4.29
N GLN A 58 -7.97 2.19 -4.72
CA GLN A 58 -7.49 3.29 -3.92
C GLN A 58 -8.67 3.99 -3.23
N ASN A 59 -9.42 3.26 -2.40
CA ASN A 59 -10.05 3.90 -1.28
C ASN A 59 -8.90 4.42 -0.42
N MET A 60 -8.48 5.65 -0.67
CA MET A 60 -7.79 6.44 0.33
C MET A 60 -8.79 6.63 1.47
N ASN A 61 -8.86 5.64 2.36
CA ASN A 61 -9.33 5.91 3.70
C ASN A 61 -8.37 7.01 4.18
N SER A 62 -8.83 8.24 4.19
CA SER A 62 -8.11 9.34 4.83
C SER A 62 -8.15 9.07 6.33
N GLU A 63 -7.31 8.15 6.78
CA GLU A 63 -7.07 7.93 8.20
C GLU A 63 -6.49 9.24 8.73
N THR A 64 -7.27 10.00 9.47
CA THR A 64 -6.76 11.17 10.14
C THR A 64 -5.77 10.69 11.21
N ALA A 65 -4.50 10.94 10.99
CA ALA A 65 -3.44 10.53 11.89
C ALA A 65 -2.91 11.74 12.67
N LEU A 66 -2.70 11.56 13.96
CA LEU A 66 -1.87 12.47 14.78
C LEU A 66 -0.47 11.85 14.87
N ILE A 67 0.51 12.52 14.29
CA ILE A 67 1.90 12.09 14.36
C ILE A 67 2.44 12.48 15.73
N LEU A 68 2.88 11.50 16.51
CA LEU A 68 3.53 11.72 17.81
C LEU A 68 5.05 11.88 17.64
N GLN A 69 5.61 11.17 16.66
CA GLN A 69 7.02 11.22 16.33
C GLN A 69 7.21 10.87 14.86
N ASN A 70 7.99 11.69 14.17
CA ASN A 70 8.31 11.52 12.76
C ASN A 70 9.73 10.96 12.54
N ASP A 71 10.61 11.17 13.53
CA ASP A 71 12.00 10.73 13.45
C ASP A 71 12.16 9.32 14.02
N SER A 72 13.14 8.58 13.48
CA SER A 72 13.46 7.26 13.98
C SER A 72 14.14 7.33 15.34
N ALA A 73 13.54 6.69 16.34
CA ALA A 73 14.13 6.48 17.66
C ALA A 73 14.90 5.17 17.72
N LYS A 74 15.84 5.12 18.66
CA LYS A 74 16.70 3.95 18.86
C LYS A 74 16.74 3.57 20.34
N ILE A 75 16.37 2.34 20.66
CA ILE A 75 16.64 1.72 21.95
C ILE A 75 17.89 0.85 21.80
N ASN A 76 18.97 1.27 22.45
CA ASN A 76 20.21 0.54 22.49
C ASN A 76 20.33 -0.13 23.84
N PHE A 77 20.13 -1.45 23.92
CA PHE A 77 20.14 -2.17 25.18
C PHE A 77 21.41 -2.99 25.37
N ASN A 78 21.91 -2.97 26.63
CA ASN A 78 23.03 -3.78 27.09
C ASN A 78 22.72 -4.18 28.55
N PHE A 79 22.27 -5.41 28.75
CA PHE A 79 21.82 -5.92 30.05
C PHE A 79 22.99 -6.44 30.90
N ASP A 80 23.91 -5.54 31.24
CA ASP A 80 24.99 -5.75 32.19
C ASP A 80 25.45 -4.39 32.74
N PRO A 81 24.96 -3.89 33.87
CA PRO A 81 23.99 -4.46 34.83
C PRO A 81 22.52 -4.03 34.59
N ALA A 82 22.21 -3.29 33.52
CA ALA A 82 20.85 -2.79 33.26
C ALA A 82 19.88 -3.98 33.05
N LYS A 83 18.66 -3.89 33.61
CA LYS A 83 17.61 -4.90 33.45
C LYS A 83 16.54 -4.48 32.44
N LYS A 84 16.50 -3.23 32.07
CA LYS A 84 15.55 -2.66 31.13
C LYS A 84 16.10 -1.40 30.49
N GLU A 85 15.73 -1.18 29.23
CA GLU A 85 15.95 0.06 28.51
C GLU A 85 14.62 0.60 28.00
N ILE A 86 14.41 1.91 28.15
CA ILE A 86 13.13 2.55 27.87
C ILE A 86 13.35 3.77 26.96
N TYR A 87 12.53 3.83 25.93
CA TYR A 87 12.33 5.05 25.15
C TYR A 87 10.93 5.60 25.43
N SER A 88 10.81 6.84 25.85
CA SER A 88 9.54 7.43 26.26
C SER A 88 9.25 8.76 25.53
N LEU A 89 8.03 8.87 25.03
CA LEU A 89 7.47 10.08 24.44
C LEU A 89 6.58 10.77 25.48
N ASN A 90 6.83 12.03 25.74
CA ASN A 90 5.96 12.86 26.55
C ASN A 90 4.77 13.33 25.70
N LEU A 91 3.56 13.01 26.13
CA LEU A 91 2.31 13.32 25.43
C LEU A 91 1.59 14.56 26.02
N ASN A 92 2.16 15.20 27.07
CA ASN A 92 1.65 16.44 27.65
C ASN A 92 0.15 16.41 27.99
N ARG A 93 -0.35 15.34 28.60
CA ARG A 93 -1.76 15.11 28.92
C ARG A 93 -2.67 15.10 27.67
N LEU A 94 -2.24 14.39 26.64
CA LEU A 94 -2.98 14.27 25.39
C LEU A 94 -4.27 13.47 25.61
N ASN A 95 -5.38 13.97 25.06
CA ASN A 95 -6.66 13.26 25.07
C ASN A 95 -6.71 12.24 23.93
N LEU A 96 -6.75 10.96 24.25
CA LEU A 96 -6.77 9.86 23.30
C LEU A 96 -8.17 9.29 23.03
N ASN A 97 -9.23 9.80 23.63
CA ASN A 97 -10.62 9.30 23.47
C ASN A 97 -11.11 9.29 22.02
N HIS A 98 -10.54 10.14 21.16
CA HIS A 98 -10.90 10.23 19.74
C HIS A 98 -10.08 9.34 18.82
N TYR A 99 -9.12 8.59 19.35
CA TYR A 99 -8.26 7.68 18.61
C TYR A 99 -8.63 6.24 18.92
N LYS A 100 -8.39 5.33 17.97
CA LYS A 100 -8.68 3.91 18.15
C LYS A 100 -7.46 3.02 18.04
N THR A 101 -6.42 3.51 17.37
CA THR A 101 -5.27 2.68 17.05
C THR A 101 -3.98 3.46 17.21
N LEU A 102 -3.00 2.87 17.88
CA LEU A 102 -1.61 3.27 17.86
C LEU A 102 -0.91 2.54 16.71
N ALA A 103 -0.26 3.28 15.82
CA ALA A 103 0.50 2.73 14.70
C ALA A 103 1.95 3.21 14.77
N PHE A 104 2.88 2.34 14.44
CA PHE A 104 4.33 2.63 14.40
C PHE A 104 5.04 1.53 13.62
N SER A 105 6.28 1.81 13.21
CA SER A 105 7.14 0.86 12.52
C SER A 105 8.26 0.42 13.45
N LEU A 106 8.60 -0.87 13.43
CA LEU A 106 9.67 -1.44 14.25
C LEU A 106 10.67 -2.21 13.37
N ARG A 107 11.92 -2.20 13.81
CA ARG A 107 12.99 -3.03 13.28
C ARG A 107 13.97 -3.41 14.38
N ASN A 108 14.36 -4.68 14.42
CA ASN A 108 15.45 -5.17 15.26
C ASN A 108 16.76 -5.21 14.44
N MET A 109 17.84 -4.71 15.02
CA MET A 109 19.19 -4.76 14.42
C MET A 109 20.11 -5.60 15.32
N GLY A 110 19.71 -6.81 15.66
CA GLY A 110 20.49 -7.79 16.38
C GLY A 110 20.61 -9.10 15.61
N PRO A 111 21.50 -10.00 16.00
CA PRO A 111 21.50 -11.35 15.47
C PRO A 111 20.12 -11.96 15.72
N LYS A 112 19.70 -12.94 14.95
CA LYS A 112 18.36 -13.62 14.89
C LYS A 112 17.66 -13.88 16.24
N GLU A 113 17.77 -12.97 17.17
CA GLU A 113 17.27 -13.07 18.54
C GLU A 113 15.79 -12.68 18.59
N LYS A 114 15.05 -13.44 19.35
CA LYS A 114 13.66 -13.12 19.65
C LYS A 114 13.63 -11.96 20.64
N ILE A 115 13.17 -10.80 20.18
CA ILE A 115 12.96 -9.62 21.02
C ILE A 115 11.46 -9.44 21.20
N THR A 116 11.04 -9.28 22.44
CA THR A 116 9.70 -8.82 22.80
C THR A 116 9.80 -7.39 23.30
N LEU A 117 9.02 -6.50 22.71
CA LEU A 117 8.94 -5.09 23.07
C LEU A 117 7.66 -4.87 23.87
N ARG A 118 7.77 -4.24 25.03
CA ARG A 118 6.63 -3.75 25.79
C ARG A 118 6.31 -2.32 25.37
N VAL A 119 5.05 -2.06 25.04
CA VAL A 119 4.50 -0.73 24.75
C VAL A 119 3.58 -0.36 25.91
N GLU A 120 3.81 0.78 26.54
CA GLU A 120 3.12 1.20 27.75
C GLU A 120 2.58 2.63 27.62
N PHE A 121 1.29 2.83 27.93
CA PHE A 121 0.74 4.14 28.17
C PHE A 121 0.65 4.43 29.67
N THR A 122 0.90 5.68 30.07
CA THR A 122 0.72 6.15 31.43
C THR A 122 -0.16 7.42 31.39
N ASN A 123 -1.18 7.48 32.25
CA ASN A 123 -2.04 8.66 32.40
C ASN A 123 -1.59 9.59 33.53
N ALA A 124 -2.29 10.72 33.71
CA ALA A 124 -2.01 11.70 34.78
C ALA A 124 -2.16 11.11 36.20
N PHE A 125 -2.97 10.08 36.36
CA PHE A 125 -3.17 9.37 37.65
C PHE A 125 -2.13 8.27 37.90
N LYS A 126 -1.12 8.17 37.03
CA LYS A 126 -0.07 7.12 37.07
C LYS A 126 -0.61 5.70 36.82
N GLU A 127 -1.82 5.56 36.31
CA GLU A 127 -2.29 4.28 35.79
C GLU A 127 -1.49 3.90 34.56
N LYS A 128 -1.13 2.63 34.48
CA LYS A 128 -0.31 2.08 33.39
C LYS A 128 -1.04 0.98 32.70
N SER A 129 -0.98 0.98 31.38
CA SER A 129 -1.43 -0.13 30.59
C SER A 129 -0.39 -0.51 29.56
N GLU A 130 -0.21 -1.80 29.37
CA GLU A 130 0.87 -2.33 28.56
C GLU A 130 0.40 -3.43 27.60
N VAL A 131 1.09 -3.51 26.46
CA VAL A 131 0.93 -4.56 25.45
C VAL A 131 2.31 -5.06 25.05
N TYR A 132 2.45 -6.37 24.87
CA TYR A 132 3.70 -7.01 24.50
C TYR A 132 3.69 -7.43 23.03
N LEU A 133 4.63 -6.90 22.25
CA LEU A 133 4.86 -7.25 20.86
C LEU A 133 5.98 -8.26 20.77
N ARG A 134 5.66 -9.47 20.35
CA ARG A 134 6.61 -10.59 20.30
C ARG A 134 7.27 -10.69 18.92
N ASN A 135 8.52 -11.15 18.89
CA ASN A 135 9.26 -11.46 17.66
C ASN A 135 9.42 -10.26 16.74
N ILE A 136 10.03 -9.17 17.25
CA ILE A 136 10.31 -7.99 16.43
C ILE A 136 11.21 -8.38 15.25
N PRO A 137 10.80 -8.11 13.99
CA PRO A 137 11.54 -8.54 12.81
C PRO A 137 12.83 -7.74 12.59
N SER A 138 13.74 -8.30 11.82
CA SER A 138 14.98 -7.62 11.40
C SER A 138 14.78 -6.59 10.29
N ASN A 139 13.67 -6.66 9.57
CA ASN A 139 13.27 -5.69 8.57
C ASN A 139 12.20 -4.76 9.14
N TRP A 140 12.07 -3.56 8.60
CA TRP A 140 11.00 -2.65 8.96
C TRP A 140 9.63 -3.30 8.76
N GLN A 141 8.81 -3.30 9.81
CA GLN A 141 7.44 -3.77 9.78
C GLN A 141 6.54 -2.80 10.52
N ASP A 142 5.38 -2.53 9.91
CA ASP A 142 4.33 -1.71 10.52
C ASP A 142 3.51 -2.52 11.51
N PHE A 143 3.28 -1.95 12.68
CA PHE A 143 2.43 -2.47 13.73
C PHE A 143 1.24 -1.54 13.95
N LYS A 144 0.08 -2.14 14.17
CA LYS A 144 -1.15 -1.44 14.56
C LYS A 144 -1.72 -2.12 15.79
N VAL A 145 -1.77 -1.41 16.90
CA VAL A 145 -2.28 -1.88 18.19
C VAL A 145 -3.54 -1.08 18.51
N LYS A 146 -4.65 -1.76 18.73
CA LYS A 146 -5.88 -1.08 19.13
C LYS A 146 -5.74 -0.54 20.56
N LEU A 147 -6.21 0.68 20.81
CA LEU A 147 -6.20 1.25 22.16
C LEU A 147 -7.02 0.40 23.16
N SER A 148 -8.03 -0.33 22.67
CA SER A 148 -8.81 -1.28 23.49
C SER A 148 -8.02 -2.50 23.98
N GLU A 149 -6.83 -2.75 23.46
CA GLU A 149 -5.93 -3.82 23.94
C GLU A 149 -5.20 -3.42 25.22
N PHE A 150 -5.11 -2.12 25.49
CA PHE A 150 -4.54 -1.56 26.72
C PHE A 150 -5.62 -1.51 27.81
N LYS A 151 -5.65 -2.52 28.70
CA LYS A 151 -6.80 -2.80 29.57
C LYS A 151 -6.84 -2.05 30.89
N ASN A 152 -5.71 -1.54 31.40
CA ASN A 152 -5.58 -1.04 32.77
C ASN A 152 -5.59 0.48 32.90
N VAL A 153 -5.91 1.22 31.82
CA VAL A 153 -6.13 2.66 31.85
C VAL A 153 -7.63 2.91 31.72
N ASN A 154 -8.21 3.49 32.77
CA ASN A 154 -9.63 3.80 32.79
C ASN A 154 -9.93 5.16 32.14
N ASP A 155 -8.99 6.10 32.26
CA ASP A 155 -9.12 7.44 31.70
C ASP A 155 -8.09 7.72 30.64
N TRP A 156 -8.56 7.87 29.40
CA TRP A 156 -7.78 8.20 28.23
C TRP A 156 -7.78 9.69 27.90
N SER A 157 -8.37 10.54 28.73
CA SER A 157 -8.45 11.98 28.49
C SER A 157 -7.14 12.70 28.76
N GLU A 158 -6.28 12.16 29.63
CA GLU A 158 -5.03 12.80 30.05
C GLU A 158 -3.84 11.84 30.05
N ILE A 159 -3.46 11.35 28.89
CA ILE A 159 -2.28 10.48 28.75
C ILE A 159 -1.00 11.32 28.79
N THR A 160 -0.12 10.98 29.72
CA THR A 160 1.12 11.72 29.97
C THR A 160 2.30 11.18 29.16
N SER A 161 2.36 9.86 28.97
CA SER A 161 3.47 9.24 28.21
C SER A 161 3.09 7.98 27.46
N LEU A 162 3.83 7.76 26.37
CA LEU A 162 3.91 6.50 25.63
C LEU A 162 5.36 6.00 25.72
N SER A 163 5.57 4.81 26.24
CA SER A 163 6.88 4.23 26.43
C SER A 163 7.05 2.92 25.66
N PHE A 164 8.21 2.72 25.10
CA PHE A 164 8.67 1.49 24.49
C PHE A 164 9.80 0.92 25.35
N CYS A 165 9.66 -0.31 25.82
CA CYS A 165 10.58 -0.89 26.78
C CYS A 165 11.07 -2.24 26.29
N VAL A 166 12.38 -2.44 26.33
CA VAL A 166 13.05 -3.75 26.16
C VAL A 166 13.53 -4.19 27.52
N GLU A 167 13.21 -5.43 27.92
CA GLU A 167 13.50 -5.99 29.22
C GLU A 167 14.34 -7.26 29.09
N GLU A 168 15.28 -7.49 30.01
CA GLU A 168 16.23 -8.59 29.98
C GLU A 168 15.57 -9.96 29.80
N TRP A 169 14.46 -10.20 30.51
CA TRP A 169 13.73 -11.47 30.45
C TRP A 169 12.88 -11.67 29.19
N ASN A 170 12.76 -10.62 28.38
CA ASN A 170 11.98 -10.61 27.14
C ASN A 170 12.84 -10.70 25.86
N VAL A 171 14.15 -10.93 26.04
CA VAL A 171 15.10 -11.08 24.92
C VAL A 171 15.97 -12.31 25.13
N SER A 172 16.42 -12.91 24.04
CA SER A 172 17.32 -14.06 24.12
C SER A 172 18.80 -13.66 24.25
N GLY A 173 19.14 -12.39 24.01
CA GLY A 173 20.51 -11.89 24.07
C GLY A 173 20.69 -10.70 25.01
N LYS A 174 21.90 -10.49 25.50
CA LYS A 174 22.21 -9.39 26.42
C LYS A 174 22.35 -8.02 25.76
N LYS A 175 22.55 -7.97 24.46
CA LYS A 175 22.81 -6.72 23.70
C LYS A 175 22.01 -6.69 22.41
N GLY A 176 21.53 -5.52 22.04
CA GLY A 176 20.85 -5.33 20.77
C GLY A 176 20.35 -3.91 20.55
N VAL A 177 19.70 -3.71 19.44
CA VAL A 177 19.17 -2.42 19.04
C VAL A 177 17.77 -2.61 18.46
N VAL A 178 16.82 -1.87 18.97
CA VAL A 178 15.48 -1.76 18.39
C VAL A 178 15.29 -0.35 17.86
N PHE A 179 14.86 -0.23 16.62
CA PHE A 179 14.46 1.05 16.03
C PHE A 179 12.95 1.16 16.01
N ILE A 180 12.46 2.35 16.32
CA ILE A 180 11.05 2.72 16.34
C ILE A 180 10.90 3.93 15.42
N ASP A 181 9.92 3.91 14.54
CA ASP A 181 9.70 4.98 13.58
C ASP A 181 8.22 5.22 13.36
N ASN A 182 7.88 6.44 12.88
CA ASN A 182 6.55 6.79 12.41
C ASN A 182 5.44 6.52 13.44
N VAL A 183 5.67 6.94 14.69
CA VAL A 183 4.71 6.75 15.80
C VAL A 183 3.53 7.70 15.62
N ARG A 184 2.33 7.14 15.45
CA ARG A 184 1.11 7.91 15.16
C ARG A 184 -0.14 7.29 15.78
N LEU A 185 -1.13 8.13 16.06
CA LEU A 185 -2.45 7.75 16.50
C LEU A 185 -3.44 7.90 15.34
N LEU A 186 -4.24 6.88 15.11
CA LEU A 186 -5.22 6.84 14.03
C LEU A 186 -6.63 7.00 14.59
N LYS A 187 -7.42 7.88 13.98
CA LYS A 187 -8.86 7.95 14.17
C LYS A 187 -9.54 6.81 13.40
N ALA A 188 -10.73 6.45 13.80
CA ALA A 188 -11.55 5.49 13.06
C ALA A 188 -12.22 6.14 11.87
#